data_f15e42d6eff592eedd5b7efc657c192d
#
_entry.id   f15e42d6eff592eedd5b7efc657c192d
#
_cell.length_a   1.000
_cell.length_b   1.000
_cell.length_c   1.000
_cell.angle_alpha   90.00
_cell.angle_beta   90.00
_cell.angle_gamma   90.00
#
_symmetry.space_group_name_H-M   'P 1'
#
loop_
_entity.id
_entity.type
_entity.pdbx_description
1 polymer ?
#
loop_
_entity_poly.entity_id
_entity_poly.type
_entity_poly.pdbx_seq_one_letter_code
_entity_poly.pdbx_strand_id
1 'polypeptide(L)'
;QVRAEDTVKYAKEQAMQYVAYAPRSQRQVEQQLAKKGVDEQSIAGAVETMKKYGYIDDAAYVQEFVRSYAKRMGAQAIRQKLMQNGVSGRVVEENLSLSDEAQLETACVILAKQAKKYQKLEPQKAKQRMYAMLARRGFSGEVIRRAMARAGESLDEKNCEEKMKIRKAEQT
;
A
#
# COMPACT_ATOMS: atom_id res chain seq x y z
N GLN A 1 -41.94 11.47 -14.01
CA GLN A 1 -41.48 10.92 -12.72
C GLN A 1 -40.86 9.55 -12.98
N VAL A 2 -39.54 9.43 -12.87
CA VAL A 2 -38.85 8.13 -12.90
C VAL A 2 -39.32 7.37 -11.65
N ARG A 3 -39.75 6.11 -11.81
CA ARG A 3 -40.19 5.30 -10.68
C ARG A 3 -38.98 5.00 -9.78
N ALA A 4 -39.17 4.97 -8.46
CA ALA A 4 -38.10 4.68 -7.51
C ALA A 4 -37.37 3.34 -7.82
N GLU A 5 -38.13 2.34 -8.30
CA GLU A 5 -37.58 1.04 -8.74
C GLU A 5 -36.65 1.17 -9.94
N ASP A 6 -36.92 2.06 -10.89
CA ASP A 6 -36.09 2.32 -12.06
C ASP A 6 -34.76 3.00 -11.63
N THR A 7 -34.82 3.87 -10.60
CA THR A 7 -33.64 4.55 -10.07
C THR A 7 -32.73 3.58 -9.34
N VAL A 8 -33.28 2.67 -8.53
CA VAL A 8 -32.49 1.62 -7.84
C VAL A 8 -31.84 0.66 -8.84
N LYS A 9 -32.61 0.26 -9.90
CA LYS A 9 -32.10 -0.59 -10.98
C LYS A 9 -30.92 0.09 -11.68
N TYR A 10 -31.07 1.35 -12.06
CA TYR A 10 -30.01 2.17 -12.66
C TYR A 10 -28.79 2.25 -11.73
N ALA A 11 -29.00 2.51 -10.43
CA ALA A 11 -27.91 2.56 -9.45
C ALA A 11 -27.14 1.24 -9.39
N LYS A 12 -27.82 0.09 -9.39
CA LYS A 12 -27.19 -1.24 -9.42
C LYS A 12 -26.34 -1.46 -10.67
N GLU A 13 -26.86 -1.12 -11.84
CA GLU A 13 -26.14 -1.25 -13.10
C GLU A 13 -24.87 -0.39 -13.11
N GLN A 14 -24.95 0.86 -12.64
CA GLN A 14 -23.80 1.75 -12.53
C GLN A 14 -22.77 1.27 -11.50
N ALA A 15 -23.22 0.74 -10.36
CA ALA A 15 -22.35 0.14 -9.37
C ALA A 15 -21.62 -1.09 -9.91
N MET A 16 -22.34 -2.00 -10.58
CA MET A 16 -21.75 -3.19 -11.22
C MET A 16 -20.67 -2.82 -12.23
N GLN A 17 -20.92 -1.87 -13.10
CA GLN A 17 -19.92 -1.37 -14.05
C GLN A 17 -18.70 -0.83 -13.34
N TYR A 18 -18.87 -0.12 -12.23
CA TYR A 18 -17.76 0.51 -11.51
C TYR A 18 -16.85 -0.52 -10.80
N VAL A 19 -17.44 -1.56 -10.18
CA VAL A 19 -16.66 -2.61 -9.51
C VAL A 19 -16.06 -3.63 -10.49
N ALA A 20 -16.60 -3.74 -11.71
CA ALA A 20 -16.07 -4.64 -12.73
C ALA A 20 -14.64 -4.29 -13.18
N TYR A 21 -14.26 -3.01 -13.12
CA TYR A 21 -12.91 -2.56 -13.52
C TYR A 21 -11.84 -2.83 -12.49
N ALA A 22 -12.16 -2.71 -11.20
CA ALA A 22 -11.23 -2.93 -10.10
C ALA A 22 -12.00 -3.05 -8.77
N PRO A 23 -11.43 -3.73 -7.76
CA PRO A 23 -11.98 -3.73 -6.41
C PRO A 23 -12.20 -2.30 -5.89
N ARG A 24 -13.33 -2.08 -5.24
CA ARG A 24 -13.75 -0.79 -4.69
C ARG A 24 -14.29 -0.96 -3.29
N SER A 25 -13.99 0.04 -2.42
CA SER A 25 -14.63 0.12 -1.12
C SER A 25 -16.11 0.52 -1.26
N GLN A 26 -16.92 0.18 -0.26
CA GLN A 26 -18.32 0.60 -0.20
C GLN A 26 -18.44 2.12 -0.42
N ARG A 27 -17.64 2.91 0.30
CA ARG A 27 -17.66 4.38 0.21
C ARG A 27 -17.33 4.91 -1.19
N GLN A 28 -16.41 4.27 -1.90
CA GLN A 28 -16.09 4.65 -3.28
C GLN A 28 -17.28 4.42 -4.22
N VAL A 29 -18.01 3.33 -4.04
CA VAL A 29 -19.23 3.05 -4.82
C VAL A 29 -20.31 4.08 -4.51
N GLU A 30 -20.59 4.35 -3.23
CA GLU A 30 -21.56 5.38 -2.80
C GLU A 30 -21.22 6.75 -3.40
N GLN A 31 -19.97 7.19 -3.31
CA GLN A 31 -19.51 8.45 -3.87
C GLN A 31 -19.66 8.51 -5.40
N GLN A 32 -19.38 7.40 -6.08
CA GLN A 32 -19.51 7.34 -7.54
C GLN A 32 -20.98 7.44 -7.98
N LEU A 33 -21.88 6.80 -7.27
CA LEU A 33 -23.33 6.88 -7.55
C LEU A 33 -23.87 8.29 -7.25
N ALA A 34 -23.44 8.89 -6.14
CA ALA A 34 -23.82 10.26 -5.80
C ALA A 34 -23.35 11.27 -6.86
N LYS A 35 -22.12 11.13 -7.39
CA LYS A 35 -21.61 11.95 -8.50
C LYS A 35 -22.43 11.80 -9.79
N LYS A 36 -23.10 10.67 -9.98
CA LYS A 36 -24.02 10.43 -11.11
C LYS A 36 -25.46 10.93 -10.85
N GLY A 37 -25.66 11.61 -9.72
CA GLY A 37 -26.96 12.20 -9.38
C GLY A 37 -28.00 11.19 -8.86
N VAL A 38 -27.54 10.01 -8.42
CA VAL A 38 -28.44 9.02 -7.78
C VAL A 38 -28.78 9.52 -6.36
N ASP A 39 -30.04 9.42 -5.98
CA ASP A 39 -30.50 9.79 -4.64
C ASP A 39 -30.01 8.82 -3.57
N GLU A 40 -29.95 9.28 -2.32
CA GLU A 40 -29.38 8.54 -1.20
C GLU A 40 -30.10 7.21 -0.93
N GLN A 41 -31.43 7.17 -1.07
CA GLN A 41 -32.23 5.96 -0.85
C GLN A 41 -31.95 4.90 -1.91
N SER A 42 -31.83 5.29 -3.17
CA SER A 42 -31.45 4.42 -4.28
C SER A 42 -30.02 3.92 -4.17
N ILE A 43 -29.08 4.76 -3.69
CA ILE A 43 -27.69 4.36 -3.37
C ILE A 43 -27.70 3.27 -2.30
N ALA A 44 -28.40 3.51 -1.17
CA ALA A 44 -28.48 2.55 -0.08
C ALA A 44 -29.01 1.19 -0.53
N GLY A 45 -30.11 1.16 -1.30
CA GLY A 45 -30.70 -0.07 -1.83
C GLY A 45 -29.79 -0.81 -2.82
N ALA A 46 -29.06 -0.07 -3.65
CA ALA A 46 -28.09 -0.66 -4.56
C ALA A 46 -26.89 -1.27 -3.80
N VAL A 47 -26.30 -0.53 -2.84
CA VAL A 47 -25.17 -0.97 -2.03
C VAL A 47 -25.54 -2.21 -1.21
N GLU A 48 -26.71 -2.23 -0.56
CA GLU A 48 -27.18 -3.39 0.19
C GLU A 48 -27.27 -4.64 -0.70
N THR A 49 -27.85 -4.48 -1.89
CA THR A 49 -27.92 -5.58 -2.87
C THR A 49 -26.52 -6.05 -3.28
N MET A 50 -25.63 -5.13 -3.59
CA MET A 50 -24.25 -5.44 -4.00
C MET A 50 -23.47 -6.16 -2.90
N LYS A 51 -23.68 -5.79 -1.63
CA LYS A 51 -23.09 -6.48 -0.46
C LYS A 51 -23.64 -7.89 -0.31
N LYS A 52 -24.97 -8.06 -0.43
CA LYS A 52 -25.63 -9.36 -0.35
C LYS A 52 -25.10 -10.37 -1.37
N TYR A 53 -24.76 -9.92 -2.56
CA TYR A 53 -24.16 -10.75 -3.62
C TYR A 53 -22.63 -10.79 -3.61
N GLY A 54 -21.97 -10.16 -2.63
CA GLY A 54 -20.51 -10.18 -2.48
C GLY A 54 -19.75 -9.31 -3.50
N TYR A 55 -20.41 -8.42 -4.21
CA TYR A 55 -19.75 -7.48 -5.15
C TYR A 55 -19.07 -6.31 -4.43
N ILE A 56 -19.53 -5.99 -3.22
CA ILE A 56 -18.90 -5.01 -2.31
C ILE A 56 -18.58 -5.74 -1.02
N ASP A 57 -17.29 -5.81 -0.71
CA ASP A 57 -16.75 -6.40 0.52
C ASP A 57 -15.49 -5.62 0.91
N ASP A 58 -15.60 -4.81 1.94
CA ASP A 58 -14.47 -3.98 2.41
C ASP A 58 -13.34 -4.83 3.01
N ALA A 59 -13.62 -6.00 3.57
CA ALA A 59 -12.58 -6.90 4.07
C ALA A 59 -11.75 -7.49 2.91
N ALA A 60 -12.44 -7.99 1.88
CA ALA A 60 -11.79 -8.47 0.65
C ALA A 60 -11.03 -7.33 -0.06
N TYR A 61 -11.59 -6.11 -0.06
CA TYR A 61 -10.91 -4.92 -0.60
C TYR A 61 -9.61 -4.61 0.13
N VAL A 62 -9.57 -4.69 1.47
CA VAL A 62 -8.35 -4.50 2.27
C VAL A 62 -7.30 -5.54 1.88
N GLN A 63 -7.66 -6.81 1.81
CA GLN A 63 -6.72 -7.89 1.48
C GLN A 63 -6.12 -7.72 0.09
N GLU A 64 -6.92 -7.37 -0.91
CA GLU A 64 -6.45 -7.11 -2.27
C GLU A 64 -5.56 -5.87 -2.34
N PHE A 65 -5.93 -4.82 -1.60
CA PHE A 65 -5.11 -3.61 -1.51
C PHE A 65 -3.75 -3.89 -0.89
N VAL A 66 -3.70 -4.67 0.20
CA VAL A 66 -2.45 -5.11 0.83
C VAL A 66 -1.60 -5.90 -0.17
N ARG A 67 -2.18 -6.88 -0.86
CA ARG A 67 -1.48 -7.70 -1.87
C ARG A 67 -0.85 -6.83 -2.96
N SER A 68 -1.55 -5.81 -3.41
CA SER A 68 -1.10 -4.92 -4.50
C SER A 68 -0.01 -3.94 -4.07
N TYR A 69 -0.04 -3.49 -2.80
CA TYR A 69 0.81 -2.37 -2.36
C TYR A 69 1.89 -2.74 -1.33
N ALA A 70 1.83 -3.90 -0.66
CA ALA A 70 2.77 -4.29 0.38
C ALA A 70 4.24 -4.33 -0.08
N LYS A 71 4.49 -4.56 -1.36
CA LYS A 71 5.85 -4.54 -1.95
C LYS A 71 6.41 -3.14 -2.20
N ARG A 72 5.63 -2.09 -1.95
CA ARG A 72 6.01 -0.69 -2.25
C ARG A 72 5.80 0.27 -1.09
N MET A 73 4.96 -0.11 -0.13
CA MET A 73 4.52 0.75 0.97
C MET A 73 4.52 -0.02 2.28
N GLY A 74 4.81 0.69 3.38
CA GLY A 74 4.67 0.17 4.72
C GLY A 74 3.22 0.17 5.21
N ALA A 75 2.96 -0.57 6.29
CA ALA A 75 1.63 -0.75 6.85
C ALA A 75 0.93 0.57 7.22
N GLN A 76 1.67 1.57 7.70
CA GLN A 76 1.09 2.87 8.08
C GLN A 76 0.49 3.61 6.88
N ALA A 77 1.20 3.63 5.74
CA ALA A 77 0.69 4.27 4.54
C ALA A 77 -0.46 3.49 3.89
N ILE A 78 -0.42 2.16 3.95
CA ILE A 78 -1.52 1.29 3.49
C ILE A 78 -2.77 1.57 4.33
N ARG A 79 -2.66 1.56 5.66
CA ARG A 79 -3.75 1.89 6.60
C ARG A 79 -4.36 3.25 6.27
N GLN A 80 -3.53 4.27 6.15
CA GLN A 80 -3.98 5.62 5.84
C GLN A 80 -4.74 5.69 4.50
N LYS A 81 -4.23 5.04 3.46
CA LYS A 81 -4.92 5.01 2.15
C LYS A 81 -6.24 4.27 2.19
N LEU A 82 -6.33 3.15 2.91
CA LEU A 82 -7.59 2.41 3.08
C LEU A 82 -8.64 3.26 3.80
N MET A 83 -8.25 3.97 4.86
CA MET A 83 -9.14 4.89 5.56
C MET A 83 -9.55 6.09 4.70
N GLN A 84 -8.64 6.64 3.88
CA GLN A 84 -8.96 7.68 2.89
C GLN A 84 -9.94 7.18 1.83
N ASN A 85 -9.86 5.90 1.45
CA ASN A 85 -10.82 5.24 0.55
C ASN A 85 -12.16 4.89 1.24
N GLY A 86 -12.31 5.27 2.52
CA GLY A 86 -13.56 5.16 3.27
C GLY A 86 -13.79 3.82 3.94
N VAL A 87 -12.78 2.94 3.98
CA VAL A 87 -12.87 1.71 4.80
C VAL A 87 -12.79 2.08 6.27
N SER A 88 -13.65 1.50 7.11
CA SER A 88 -13.64 1.78 8.54
C SER A 88 -12.35 1.28 9.20
N GLY A 89 -11.85 2.02 10.20
CA GLY A 89 -10.63 1.66 10.92
C GLY A 89 -10.69 0.25 11.50
N ARG A 90 -11.86 -0.17 12.00
CA ARG A 90 -12.07 -1.53 12.51
C ARG A 90 -11.83 -2.60 11.44
N VAL A 91 -12.42 -2.46 10.26
CA VAL A 91 -12.24 -3.41 9.14
C VAL A 91 -10.78 -3.42 8.69
N VAL A 92 -10.12 -2.26 8.66
CA VAL A 92 -8.68 -2.17 8.33
C VAL A 92 -7.86 -2.96 9.34
N GLU A 93 -8.03 -2.74 10.66
CA GLU A 93 -7.25 -3.43 11.69
C GLU A 93 -7.49 -4.95 11.72
N GLU A 94 -8.73 -5.39 11.50
CA GLU A 94 -9.09 -6.81 11.45
C GLU A 94 -8.51 -7.55 10.23
N ASN A 95 -8.26 -6.85 9.12
CA ASN A 95 -7.90 -7.46 7.83
C ASN A 95 -6.50 -7.07 7.30
N LEU A 96 -5.86 -6.04 7.86
CA LEU A 96 -4.52 -5.64 7.48
C LEU A 96 -3.49 -6.54 8.17
N SER A 97 -3.08 -7.60 7.49
CA SER A 97 -2.07 -8.54 7.99
C SER A 97 -0.74 -8.32 7.26
N LEU A 98 0.16 -7.57 7.91
CA LEU A 98 1.54 -7.36 7.46
C LEU A 98 2.47 -7.50 8.66
N SER A 99 3.26 -8.58 8.67
CA SER A 99 4.26 -8.78 9.72
C SER A 99 5.41 -7.77 9.59
N ASP A 100 6.03 -7.44 10.72
CA ASP A 100 7.21 -6.56 10.72
C ASP A 100 8.36 -7.15 9.90
N GLU A 101 8.50 -8.47 9.86
CA GLU A 101 9.53 -9.14 9.06
C GLU A 101 9.29 -8.96 7.55
N ALA A 102 8.05 -9.13 7.08
CA ALA A 102 7.69 -8.87 5.68
C ALA A 102 7.90 -7.38 5.29
N GLN A 103 7.60 -6.47 6.21
CA GLN A 103 7.87 -5.04 6.01
C GLN A 103 9.37 -4.75 5.98
N LEU A 104 10.14 -5.40 6.84
CA LEU A 104 11.60 -5.27 6.88
C LEU A 104 12.23 -5.74 5.57
N GLU A 105 11.85 -6.91 5.07
CA GLU A 105 12.31 -7.41 3.77
C GLU A 105 11.99 -6.42 2.64
N THR A 106 10.77 -5.91 2.61
CA THR A 106 10.35 -4.91 1.63
C THR A 106 11.19 -3.64 1.72
N ALA A 107 11.43 -3.13 2.93
CA ALA A 107 12.27 -1.94 3.15
C ALA A 107 13.71 -2.17 2.68
N CYS A 108 14.30 -3.34 2.96
CA CYS A 108 15.63 -3.72 2.49
C CYS A 108 15.72 -3.75 0.95
N VAL A 109 14.72 -4.34 0.28
CA VAL A 109 14.65 -4.36 -1.19
C VAL A 109 14.57 -2.94 -1.77
N ILE A 110 13.78 -2.07 -1.14
CA ILE A 110 13.67 -0.66 -1.57
C ILE A 110 15.00 0.07 -1.38
N LEU A 111 15.68 -0.12 -0.25
CA LEU A 111 17.00 0.48 0.01
C LEU A 111 18.04 0.01 -1.01
N ALA A 112 18.11 -1.29 -1.28
CA ALA A 112 19.03 -1.86 -2.25
C ALA A 112 18.86 -1.26 -3.66
N LYS A 113 17.61 -1.08 -4.11
CA LYS A 113 17.29 -0.44 -5.40
C LYS A 113 17.70 1.03 -5.46
N GLN A 114 17.74 1.72 -4.33
CA GLN A 114 18.09 3.13 -4.24
C GLN A 114 19.57 3.38 -3.86
N ALA A 115 20.32 2.34 -3.49
CA ALA A 115 21.69 2.44 -3.01
C ALA A 115 22.60 3.27 -3.94
N LYS A 116 22.56 3.01 -5.24
CA LYS A 116 23.36 3.74 -6.25
C LYS A 116 23.10 5.25 -6.24
N LYS A 117 21.87 5.67 -5.98
CA LYS A 117 21.48 7.08 -5.93
C LYS A 117 22.10 7.82 -4.76
N TYR A 118 22.32 7.12 -3.65
CA TYR A 118 22.84 7.71 -2.42
C TYR A 118 24.34 7.55 -2.23
N GLN A 119 25.02 6.72 -3.04
CA GLN A 119 26.47 6.49 -2.97
C GLN A 119 27.31 7.76 -3.13
N LYS A 120 26.83 8.73 -3.90
CA LYS A 120 27.54 10.00 -4.15
C LYS A 120 27.34 11.05 -3.04
N LEU A 121 26.52 10.75 -2.04
CA LEU A 121 26.24 11.66 -0.94
C LEU A 121 27.15 11.37 0.25
N GLU A 122 27.40 12.42 1.04
CA GLU A 122 28.01 12.26 2.34
C GLU A 122 27.21 11.25 3.19
N PRO A 123 27.86 10.34 3.95
CA PRO A 123 27.20 9.24 4.65
C PRO A 123 26.04 9.68 5.56
N GLN A 124 26.19 10.78 6.28
CA GLN A 124 25.15 11.30 7.17
C GLN A 124 23.91 11.78 6.39
N LYS A 125 24.13 12.48 5.28
CA LYS A 125 23.06 12.94 4.39
C LYS A 125 22.36 11.77 3.70
N ALA A 126 23.13 10.76 3.29
CA ALA A 126 22.56 9.54 2.71
C ALA A 126 21.63 8.83 3.69
N LYS A 127 22.07 8.62 4.95
CA LYS A 127 21.24 8.02 6.01
C LYS A 127 19.95 8.80 6.25
N GLN A 128 20.04 10.12 6.40
CA GLN A 128 18.85 10.97 6.61
C GLN A 128 17.85 10.87 5.44
N ARG A 129 18.33 10.88 4.20
CA ARG A 129 17.46 10.78 3.02
C ARG A 129 16.82 9.40 2.87
N MET A 130 17.57 8.34 3.15
CA MET A 130 17.04 6.96 3.15
C MET A 130 15.97 6.79 4.22
N TYR A 131 16.23 7.28 5.44
CA TYR A 131 15.22 7.27 6.51
C TYR A 131 13.95 8.01 6.10
N ALA A 132 14.07 9.26 5.65
CA ALA A 132 12.94 10.07 5.22
C ALA A 132 12.16 9.45 4.05
N MET A 133 12.84 8.79 3.13
CA MET A 133 12.21 8.10 2.00
C MET A 133 11.35 6.92 2.47
N LEU A 134 11.84 6.08 3.37
CA LEU A 134 11.07 4.96 3.92
C LEU A 134 9.95 5.43 4.84
N ALA A 135 10.16 6.47 5.64
CA ALA A 135 9.13 7.08 6.49
C ALA A 135 7.95 7.61 5.65
N ARG A 136 8.23 8.32 4.55
CA ARG A 136 7.18 8.77 3.60
C ARG A 136 6.44 7.62 2.92
N ARG A 137 7.06 6.44 2.81
CA ARG A 137 6.40 5.23 2.31
C ARG A 137 5.59 4.49 3.38
N GLY A 138 5.59 4.99 4.63
CA GLY A 138 4.77 4.48 5.72
C GLY A 138 5.35 3.28 6.45
N PHE A 139 6.66 3.08 6.41
CA PHE A 139 7.34 2.13 7.27
C PHE A 139 7.50 2.72 8.68
N SER A 140 7.38 1.87 9.71
CA SER A 140 7.61 2.28 11.09
C SER A 140 9.09 2.61 11.34
N GLY A 141 9.37 3.49 12.32
CA GLY A 141 10.74 3.84 12.68
C GLY A 141 11.59 2.63 13.08
N GLU A 142 10.97 1.60 13.69
CA GLU A 142 11.63 0.36 14.05
C GLU A 142 12.08 -0.42 12.81
N VAL A 143 11.15 -0.65 11.87
CA VAL A 143 11.43 -1.32 10.60
C VAL A 143 12.51 -0.56 9.81
N ILE A 144 12.45 0.76 9.78
CA ILE A 144 13.45 1.59 9.09
C ILE A 144 14.82 1.41 9.70
N ARG A 145 14.96 1.49 11.04
CA ARG A 145 16.26 1.32 11.72
C ARG A 145 16.85 -0.06 11.44
N ARG A 146 16.05 -1.12 11.54
CA ARG A 146 16.48 -2.49 11.23
C ARG A 146 16.90 -2.66 9.77
N ALA A 147 16.15 -2.10 8.83
CA ALA A 147 16.49 -2.15 7.40
C ALA A 147 17.78 -1.40 7.08
N MET A 148 18.02 -0.25 7.71
CA MET A 148 19.24 0.52 7.53
C MET A 148 20.46 -0.16 8.14
N ALA A 149 20.31 -0.83 9.30
CA ALA A 149 21.35 -1.64 9.89
C ALA A 149 21.79 -2.78 8.97
N ARG A 150 20.83 -3.58 8.48
CA ARG A 150 21.12 -4.67 7.50
C ARG A 150 21.77 -4.14 6.20
N ALA A 151 21.36 -2.98 5.72
CA ALA A 151 21.97 -2.36 4.53
C ALA A 151 23.43 -1.91 4.80
N GLY A 152 23.73 -1.42 6.01
CA GLY A 152 25.07 -1.06 6.43
C GLY A 152 26.01 -2.28 6.52
N GLU A 153 25.55 -3.34 7.17
CA GLU A 153 26.31 -4.61 7.28
C GLU A 153 26.65 -5.18 5.90
N SER A 154 25.67 -5.21 4.96
CA SER A 154 25.91 -5.70 3.60
C SER A 154 26.88 -4.84 2.78
N LEU A 155 26.98 -3.55 3.06
CA LEU A 155 27.96 -2.65 2.42
C LEU A 155 29.37 -2.86 2.98
N ASP A 156 29.49 -3.11 4.27
CA ASP A 156 30.77 -3.36 4.93
C ASP A 156 31.35 -4.72 4.49
N GLU A 157 30.54 -5.76 4.35
CA GLU A 157 30.95 -7.06 3.81
C GLU A 157 31.48 -6.95 2.37
N LYS A 158 30.76 -6.26 1.48
CA LYS A 158 31.21 -6.06 0.09
C LYS A 158 32.49 -5.24 -0.01
N ASN A 159 32.64 -4.20 0.80
CA ASN A 159 33.85 -3.42 0.86
C ASN A 159 35.03 -4.25 1.38
N CYS A 160 34.80 -5.15 2.32
CA CYS A 160 35.84 -6.04 2.84
C CYS A 160 36.27 -7.07 1.79
N GLU A 161 35.35 -7.66 1.04
CA GLU A 161 35.65 -8.58 -0.06
C GLU A 161 36.42 -7.89 -1.21
N GLU A 162 36.03 -6.67 -1.57
CA GLU A 162 36.69 -5.90 -2.63
C GLU A 162 38.10 -5.51 -2.25
N LYS A 163 38.32 -5.06 -1.00
CA LYS A 163 39.66 -4.78 -0.45
C LYS A 163 40.54 -6.04 -0.39
N MET A 164 39.95 -7.21 -0.08
CA MET A 164 40.70 -8.47 -0.10
C MET A 164 41.08 -8.91 -1.53
N LYS A 165 40.22 -8.69 -2.51
CA LYS A 165 40.51 -8.96 -3.93
C LYS A 165 41.63 -8.07 -4.46
N ILE A 166 41.63 -6.78 -4.12
CA ILE A 166 42.65 -5.84 -4.52
C ILE A 166 44.03 -6.24 -3.90
N ARG A 167 44.05 -6.54 -2.60
CA ARG A 167 45.30 -6.99 -1.92
C ARG A 167 45.84 -8.29 -2.52
N LYS A 168 45.02 -9.23 -2.95
CA LYS A 168 45.44 -10.46 -3.63
C LYS A 168 46.02 -10.19 -5.01
N ALA A 169 45.46 -9.21 -5.74
CA ALA A 169 45.93 -8.83 -7.07
C ALA A 169 47.29 -8.08 -7.03
N GLU A 170 47.59 -7.37 -5.93
CA GLU A 170 48.83 -6.65 -5.74
C GLU A 170 50.00 -7.55 -5.28
N GLN A 171 49.72 -8.81 -4.88
CA GLN A 171 50.72 -9.78 -4.43
C GLN A 171 51.09 -10.83 -5.49
N THR A 172 50.59 -10.69 -6.74
CA THR A 172 50.88 -11.57 -7.88
C THR A 172 51.64 -10.81 -8.97
#